data_b21783ee204aa9340ead443fd4f24d48
#
_entry.id   b21783ee204aa9340ead443fd4f24d48
#
_cell.length_a   1.000
_cell.length_b   1.000
_cell.length_c   1.000
_cell.angle_alpha   90.00
_cell.angle_beta   90.00
_cell.angle_gamma   90.00
#
_symmetry.space_group_name_H-M   'P 1'
#
loop_
_entity.id
_entity.type
_entity.pdbx_description
1 polymer ?
#
loop_
_entity_poly.entity_id
_entity_poly.type
_entity_poly.pdbx_seq_one_letter_code
_entity_poly.pdbx_strand_id
1 'polypeptide(L)'
;YKMSKTQKILQKLLSANGAKWSKSEFFKDTQIVEDFGDTARETDAILNSSAILHCSHWGRLSFTGKDHQDFLQRMSTNDIESLENGRGIESVFTEAKGRVIDLATLYHKAETTLCIVSPDSSKELSDWLSKYTFSEEMTITNKEAQNEMIEIWGPKTKHVIYSAFNIDI
;
A
#
# COMPACT_ATOMS: atom_id res chain seq x y z
N TYR A 1 -1.89 -4.10 -19.44
CA TYR A 1 -2.54 -4.28 -18.11
C TYR A 1 -4.06 -4.07 -18.25
N LYS A 2 -4.88 -5.03 -17.80
CA LYS A 2 -6.35 -4.93 -17.89
C LYS A 2 -6.89 -4.56 -16.50
N MET A 3 -7.38 -3.33 -16.38
CA MET A 3 -7.95 -2.83 -15.13
C MET A 3 -9.09 -3.73 -14.62
N SER A 4 -9.11 -3.96 -13.30
CA SER A 4 -10.19 -4.66 -12.60
C SER A 4 -11.51 -3.85 -12.64
N LYS A 5 -12.61 -4.49 -12.24
CA LYS A 5 -13.92 -3.79 -12.14
C LYS A 5 -13.85 -2.69 -11.07
N THR A 6 -13.20 -2.94 -9.95
CA THR A 6 -13.02 -1.99 -8.83
C THR A 6 -12.21 -0.78 -9.27
N GLN A 7 -11.08 -1.00 -9.96
CA GLN A 7 -10.25 0.07 -10.52
C GLN A 7 -11.04 1.00 -11.44
N LYS A 8 -11.83 0.44 -12.34
CA LYS A 8 -12.68 1.24 -13.24
C LYS A 8 -13.73 2.06 -12.52
N ILE A 9 -14.32 1.51 -11.44
CA ILE A 9 -15.31 2.24 -10.63
C ILE A 9 -14.64 3.41 -9.92
N LEU A 10 -13.51 3.17 -9.23
CA LEU A 10 -12.78 4.22 -8.53
C LEU A 10 -12.30 5.32 -9.50
N GLN A 11 -11.72 4.94 -10.65
CA GLN A 11 -11.28 5.91 -11.65
C GLN A 11 -12.43 6.80 -12.14
N LYS A 12 -13.61 6.22 -12.42
CA LYS A 12 -14.81 6.98 -12.80
C LYS A 12 -15.25 7.93 -11.71
N LEU A 13 -15.25 7.47 -10.44
CA LEU A 13 -15.65 8.29 -9.29
C LEU A 13 -14.69 9.47 -9.11
N LEU A 14 -13.39 9.23 -9.13
CA LEU A 14 -12.38 10.29 -9.00
C LEU A 14 -12.49 11.30 -10.14
N SER A 15 -12.61 10.83 -11.40
CA SER A 15 -12.76 11.71 -12.57
C SER A 15 -14.04 12.54 -12.50
N ALA A 16 -15.16 11.96 -12.04
CA ALA A 16 -16.42 12.71 -11.85
C ALA A 16 -16.32 13.80 -10.77
N ASN A 17 -15.35 13.68 -9.86
CA ASN A 17 -15.04 14.67 -8.83
C ASN A 17 -13.85 15.59 -9.20
N GLY A 18 -13.48 15.65 -10.47
CA GLY A 18 -12.49 16.61 -10.99
C GLY A 18 -11.05 16.13 -10.98
N ALA A 19 -10.78 14.84 -10.69
CA ALA A 19 -9.42 14.32 -10.71
C ALA A 19 -8.77 14.50 -12.09
N LYS A 20 -7.61 15.12 -12.10
CA LYS A 20 -6.73 15.21 -13.26
C LYS A 20 -5.70 14.10 -13.19
N TRP A 21 -5.59 13.36 -14.26
CA TRP A 21 -4.70 12.21 -14.38
C TRP A 21 -3.47 12.57 -15.19
N SER A 22 -2.29 12.24 -14.67
CA SER A 22 -1.03 12.32 -15.39
C SER A 22 -0.37 10.96 -15.47
N LYS A 23 0.55 10.81 -16.41
CA LYS A 23 1.48 9.67 -16.40
C LYS A 23 2.63 10.03 -15.48
N SER A 24 2.96 9.10 -14.59
CA SER A 24 4.15 9.26 -13.76
C SER A 24 5.40 9.27 -14.63
N GLU A 25 6.30 10.22 -14.40
CA GLU A 25 7.64 10.22 -15.01
C GLU A 25 8.57 9.20 -14.33
N PHE A 26 8.25 8.81 -13.11
CA PHE A 26 9.07 7.92 -12.28
C PHE A 26 8.63 6.46 -12.32
N PHE A 27 7.34 6.20 -12.57
CA PHE A 27 6.75 4.85 -12.53
C PHE A 27 6.22 4.49 -13.90
N LYS A 28 6.74 3.40 -14.45
CA LYS A 28 6.47 2.96 -15.81
C LYS A 28 4.97 2.74 -16.05
N ASP A 29 4.44 3.46 -17.05
CA ASP A 29 3.04 3.35 -17.51
C ASP A 29 1.95 3.54 -16.42
N THR A 30 2.31 4.09 -15.26
CA THR A 30 1.37 4.30 -14.17
C THR A 30 0.66 5.63 -14.29
N GLN A 31 -0.68 5.61 -14.20
CA GLN A 31 -1.49 6.81 -14.09
C GLN A 31 -1.68 7.17 -12.62
N ILE A 32 -1.38 8.41 -12.29
CA ILE A 32 -1.58 8.99 -10.95
C ILE A 32 -2.57 10.14 -11.03
N VAL A 33 -3.30 10.38 -9.94
CA VAL A 33 -4.08 11.62 -9.78
C VAL A 33 -3.12 12.72 -9.37
N GLU A 34 -3.02 13.77 -10.16
CA GLU A 34 -2.13 14.90 -9.91
C GLU A 34 -2.80 15.93 -8.99
N ASP A 35 -4.01 16.32 -9.33
CA ASP A 35 -4.84 17.25 -8.56
C ASP A 35 -6.33 17.07 -8.87
N PHE A 36 -7.20 17.77 -8.11
CA PHE A 36 -8.65 17.85 -8.34
C PHE A 36 -9.08 19.22 -8.87
N GLY A 37 -8.15 20.02 -9.39
CA GLY A 37 -8.44 21.26 -10.11
C GLY A 37 -8.31 22.52 -9.28
N ASP A 38 -8.08 22.44 -7.96
CA ASP A 38 -7.90 23.60 -7.07
C ASP A 38 -6.87 23.27 -5.98
N THR A 39 -5.60 23.43 -6.31
CA THR A 39 -4.48 23.12 -5.41
C THR A 39 -4.52 23.91 -4.09
N ALA A 40 -5.02 25.16 -4.12
CA ALA A 40 -5.13 25.98 -2.91
C ALA A 40 -6.17 25.38 -1.95
N ARG A 41 -7.33 24.97 -2.47
CA ARG A 41 -8.38 24.30 -1.70
C ARG A 41 -7.92 22.93 -1.19
N GLU A 42 -7.19 22.18 -1.99
CA GLU A 42 -6.64 20.87 -1.61
C GLU A 42 -5.63 21.03 -0.47
N THR A 43 -4.74 22.02 -0.55
CA THR A 43 -3.79 22.35 0.51
C THR A 43 -4.51 22.77 1.80
N ASP A 44 -5.52 23.63 1.70
CA ASP A 44 -6.33 24.03 2.86
C ASP A 44 -7.04 22.82 3.49
N ALA A 45 -7.55 21.91 2.68
CA ALA A 45 -8.20 20.68 3.17
C ALA A 45 -7.24 19.80 3.96
N ILE A 46 -6.00 19.64 3.52
CA ILE A 46 -4.97 18.87 4.26
C ILE A 46 -4.65 19.54 5.61
N LEU A 47 -4.55 20.87 5.64
CA LEU A 47 -4.17 21.60 6.83
C LEU A 47 -5.31 21.76 7.86
N ASN A 48 -6.54 21.97 7.39
CA ASN A 48 -7.67 22.41 8.22
C ASN A 48 -8.89 21.46 8.21
N SER A 49 -8.89 20.43 7.35
CA SER A 49 -10.02 19.49 7.20
C SER A 49 -9.52 18.06 6.95
N SER A 50 -9.86 17.52 5.78
CA SER A 50 -9.36 16.23 5.31
C SER A 50 -9.32 16.20 3.78
N ALA A 51 -8.31 15.54 3.24
CA ALA A 51 -8.14 15.29 1.81
C ALA A 51 -7.90 13.81 1.52
N ILE A 52 -8.23 13.37 0.31
CA ILE A 52 -8.00 12.02 -0.18
C ILE A 52 -6.83 12.03 -1.14
N LEU A 53 -5.88 11.12 -0.93
CA LEU A 53 -4.79 10.83 -1.85
C LEU A 53 -5.01 9.46 -2.48
N HIS A 54 -5.01 9.41 -3.82
CA HIS A 54 -5.10 8.16 -4.56
C HIS A 54 -3.73 7.48 -4.63
N CYS A 55 -3.59 6.33 -3.96
CA CYS A 55 -2.34 5.60 -3.81
C CYS A 55 -2.37 4.21 -4.45
N SER A 56 -3.33 3.91 -5.34
CA SER A 56 -3.49 2.57 -5.92
C SER A 56 -2.33 2.14 -6.84
N HIS A 57 -1.40 3.05 -7.14
CA HIS A 57 -0.15 2.77 -7.84
C HIS A 57 0.95 2.17 -6.93
N TRP A 58 0.80 2.25 -5.61
CA TRP A 58 1.70 1.58 -4.68
C TRP A 58 1.53 0.06 -4.76
N GLY A 59 2.63 -0.66 -4.62
CA GLY A 59 2.62 -2.12 -4.62
C GLY A 59 1.97 -2.68 -3.35
N ARG A 60 1.25 -3.80 -3.48
CA ARG A 60 0.57 -4.46 -2.36
C ARG A 60 0.77 -5.95 -2.44
N LEU A 61 1.52 -6.49 -1.47
CA LEU A 61 1.70 -7.92 -1.27
C LEU A 61 0.97 -8.36 0.01
N SER A 62 0.45 -9.56 0.01
CA SER A 62 -0.14 -10.20 1.18
C SER A 62 0.59 -11.49 1.46
N PHE A 63 0.99 -11.67 2.71
CA PHE A 63 1.66 -12.85 3.23
C PHE A 63 0.69 -13.59 4.15
N THR A 64 0.49 -14.88 3.92
CA THR A 64 -0.39 -15.75 4.73
C THR A 64 0.28 -17.08 4.99
N GLY A 65 -0.19 -17.83 5.99
CA GLY A 65 0.38 -19.11 6.42
C GLY A 65 1.14 -18.99 7.73
N LYS A 66 1.36 -20.09 8.41
CA LYS A 66 1.88 -20.09 9.79
C LYS A 66 3.30 -19.52 9.93
N ASP A 67 4.12 -19.62 8.87
CA ASP A 67 5.54 -19.28 8.93
C ASP A 67 5.83 -17.88 8.37
N HIS A 68 4.81 -17.10 7.95
CA HIS A 68 5.04 -15.85 7.23
C HIS A 68 5.69 -14.75 8.07
N GLN A 69 5.38 -14.64 9.39
CA GLN A 69 6.01 -13.63 10.25
C GLN A 69 7.48 -13.95 10.53
N ASP A 70 7.79 -15.20 10.88
CA ASP A 70 9.17 -15.67 11.05
C ASP A 70 9.98 -15.49 9.76
N PHE A 71 9.39 -15.82 8.62
CA PHE A 71 10.03 -15.59 7.33
C PHE A 71 10.34 -14.10 7.09
N LEU A 72 9.35 -13.22 7.29
CA LEU A 72 9.53 -11.76 7.12
C LEU A 72 10.55 -11.19 8.12
N GLN A 73 10.59 -11.71 9.37
CA GLN A 73 11.61 -11.40 10.36
C GLN A 73 13.03 -11.63 9.83
N ARG A 74 13.26 -12.77 9.19
CA ARG A 74 14.57 -13.13 8.62
C ARG A 74 14.93 -12.35 7.35
N MET A 75 13.93 -11.85 6.62
CA MET A 75 14.11 -11.24 5.30
C MET A 75 14.11 -9.72 5.33
N SER A 76 13.87 -9.08 6.47
CA SER A 76 13.81 -7.63 6.60
C SER A 76 14.55 -7.13 7.84
N THR A 77 14.66 -5.81 8.01
CA THR A 77 15.57 -5.20 8.98
C THR A 77 14.92 -4.82 10.31
N ASN A 78 13.60 -4.94 10.43
CA ASN A 78 12.89 -4.55 11.64
C ASN A 78 12.29 -5.78 12.34
N ASP A 79 11.81 -5.61 13.57
CA ASP A 79 11.24 -6.67 14.39
C ASP A 79 9.79 -6.97 13.98
N ILE A 80 9.64 -7.91 13.04
CA ILE A 80 8.34 -8.34 12.52
C ILE A 80 7.71 -9.42 13.41
N GLU A 81 8.54 -10.21 14.10
CA GLU A 81 8.05 -11.29 14.96
C GLU A 81 7.23 -10.75 16.13
N SER A 82 7.62 -9.59 16.67
CA SER A 82 6.89 -8.92 17.75
C SER A 82 5.70 -8.07 17.25
N LEU A 83 5.44 -7.99 15.94
CA LEU A 83 4.38 -7.17 15.39
C LEU A 83 3.00 -7.71 15.77
N GLU A 84 2.34 -6.99 16.67
CA GLU A 84 1.03 -7.37 17.20
C GLU A 84 -0.09 -7.23 16.16
N ASN A 85 -1.17 -7.97 16.39
CA ASN A 85 -2.38 -7.88 15.59
C ASN A 85 -2.97 -6.45 15.57
N GLY A 86 -3.26 -5.93 14.38
CA GLY A 86 -3.75 -4.57 14.17
C GLY A 86 -2.67 -3.50 14.18
N ARG A 87 -1.40 -3.85 14.27
CA ARG A 87 -0.26 -2.92 14.22
C ARG A 87 0.44 -2.93 12.88
N GLY A 88 1.16 -1.86 12.61
CA GLY A 88 2.01 -1.70 11.44
C GLY A 88 3.42 -1.26 11.81
N ILE A 89 4.38 -1.59 10.95
CA ILE A 89 5.79 -1.24 11.11
C ILE A 89 6.43 -1.03 9.74
N GLU A 90 7.36 -0.10 9.64
CA GLU A 90 8.21 0.05 8.45
C GLU A 90 9.41 -0.87 8.56
N SER A 91 9.78 -1.51 7.46
CA SER A 91 10.96 -2.37 7.40
C SER A 91 11.60 -2.29 6.02
N VAL A 92 12.92 -2.46 5.97
CA VAL A 92 13.69 -2.46 4.73
C VAL A 92 13.99 -3.88 4.32
N PHE A 93 13.74 -4.20 3.06
CA PHE A 93 14.22 -5.42 2.42
C PHE A 93 15.55 -5.16 1.73
N THR A 94 16.53 -6.04 1.93
CA THR A 94 17.87 -5.87 1.37
C THR A 94 18.36 -7.15 0.71
N GLU A 95 19.16 -6.99 -0.35
CA GLU A 95 19.95 -8.11 -0.89
C GLU A 95 20.99 -8.58 0.13
N ALA A 96 21.58 -9.76 -0.11
CA ALA A 96 22.64 -10.35 0.72
C ALA A 96 23.89 -9.44 0.89
N LYS A 97 24.09 -8.49 -0.01
CA LYS A 97 25.18 -7.48 0.07
C LYS A 97 24.76 -6.19 0.78
N GLY A 98 23.59 -6.14 1.38
CA GLY A 98 23.05 -4.98 2.09
C GLY A 98 22.51 -3.85 1.19
N ARG A 99 22.34 -4.10 -0.12
CA ARG A 99 21.66 -3.12 -0.98
C ARG A 99 20.16 -3.16 -0.70
N VAL A 100 19.59 -1.97 -0.56
CA VAL A 100 18.13 -1.82 -0.39
C VAL A 100 17.41 -2.29 -1.65
N ILE A 101 16.45 -3.18 -1.46
CA ILE A 101 15.48 -3.57 -2.49
C ILE A 101 14.30 -2.61 -2.41
N ASP A 102 13.68 -2.49 -1.21
CA ASP A 102 12.60 -1.55 -0.97
C ASP A 102 12.46 -1.22 0.52
N LEU A 103 11.85 -0.07 0.81
CA LEU A 103 11.30 0.28 2.12
C LEU A 103 9.80 -0.02 2.07
N ALA A 104 9.35 -0.90 2.92
CA ALA A 104 7.96 -1.33 2.96
C ALA A 104 7.29 -1.01 4.29
N THR A 105 5.97 -0.75 4.25
CA THR A 105 5.14 -0.72 5.45
C THR A 105 4.36 -2.03 5.57
N LEU A 106 4.54 -2.73 6.69
CA LEU A 106 3.88 -3.99 6.98
C LEU A 106 2.76 -3.78 8.01
N TYR A 107 1.58 -4.31 7.73
CA TYR A 107 0.42 -4.30 8.62
C TYR A 107 0.01 -5.74 8.94
N HIS A 108 0.11 -6.13 10.20
CA HIS A 108 -0.31 -7.47 10.64
C HIS A 108 -1.76 -7.47 11.10
N LYS A 109 -2.59 -8.36 10.54
CA LYS A 109 -3.98 -8.54 10.95
C LYS A 109 -4.40 -9.99 10.82
N ALA A 110 -4.75 -10.61 11.96
CA ALA A 110 -5.07 -12.03 12.05
C ALA A 110 -3.95 -12.90 11.43
N GLU A 111 -4.28 -13.77 10.48
CA GLU A 111 -3.36 -14.69 9.81
C GLU A 111 -2.69 -14.07 8.55
N THR A 112 -2.68 -12.74 8.46
CA THR A 112 -2.21 -12.05 7.24
C THR A 112 -1.33 -10.87 7.59
N THR A 113 -0.21 -10.72 6.89
CA THR A 113 0.56 -9.48 6.85
C THR A 113 0.43 -8.85 5.48
N LEU A 114 -0.14 -7.64 5.43
CA LEU A 114 -0.16 -6.79 4.25
C LEU A 114 1.13 -6.00 4.19
N CYS A 115 1.77 -5.97 3.03
CA CYS A 115 3.02 -5.25 2.79
C CYS A 115 2.79 -4.25 1.65
N ILE A 116 2.92 -2.97 1.98
CA ILE A 116 2.86 -1.87 1.02
C ILE A 116 4.30 -1.55 0.61
N VAL A 117 4.55 -1.57 -0.69
CA VAL A 117 5.87 -1.36 -1.29
C VAL A 117 5.82 -0.24 -2.33
N SER A 118 6.96 0.24 -2.76
CA SER A 118 7.07 1.27 -3.79
C SER A 118 6.32 0.85 -5.08
N PRO A 119 5.85 1.81 -5.87
CA PRO A 119 5.26 1.52 -7.17
C PRO A 119 6.18 0.66 -8.03
N ASP A 120 5.60 -0.30 -8.76
CA ASP A 120 6.28 -1.27 -9.62
C ASP A 120 7.21 -2.29 -8.90
N SER A 121 7.41 -2.19 -7.56
CA SER A 121 8.33 -3.06 -6.81
C SER A 121 7.74 -4.40 -6.37
N SER A 122 6.43 -4.58 -6.40
CA SER A 122 5.77 -5.81 -5.90
C SER A 122 6.28 -7.08 -6.56
N LYS A 123 6.46 -7.04 -7.88
CA LYS A 123 6.93 -8.23 -8.60
C LYS A 123 8.38 -8.54 -8.26
N GLU A 124 9.25 -7.55 -8.24
CA GLU A 124 10.67 -7.72 -7.92
C GLU A 124 10.84 -8.26 -6.50
N LEU A 125 10.17 -7.65 -5.52
CA LEU A 125 10.23 -8.10 -4.13
C LEU A 125 9.65 -9.51 -3.97
N SER A 126 8.51 -9.80 -4.57
CA SER A 126 7.90 -11.14 -4.51
C SER A 126 8.79 -12.21 -5.16
N ASP A 127 9.37 -11.94 -6.32
CA ASP A 127 10.29 -12.84 -7.00
C ASP A 127 11.57 -13.06 -6.18
N TRP A 128 12.07 -12.01 -5.52
CA TRP A 128 13.25 -12.11 -4.67
C TRP A 128 12.97 -12.95 -3.42
N LEU A 129 11.87 -12.69 -2.71
CA LEU A 129 11.46 -13.45 -1.51
C LEU A 129 11.21 -14.93 -1.85
N SER A 130 10.60 -15.20 -3.01
CA SER A 130 10.32 -16.58 -3.46
C SER A 130 11.58 -17.43 -3.64
N LYS A 131 12.75 -16.80 -3.88
CA LYS A 131 14.04 -17.54 -3.97
C LYS A 131 14.50 -18.10 -2.64
N TYR A 132 14.00 -17.57 -1.53
CA TYR A 132 14.36 -17.95 -0.17
C TYR A 132 13.25 -18.69 0.56
N THR A 133 12.15 -19.00 -0.12
CA THR A 133 11.04 -19.80 0.41
C THR A 133 11.27 -21.27 0.01
N PHE A 134 11.58 -22.13 0.95
CA PHE A 134 11.90 -23.55 0.70
C PHE A 134 10.90 -24.51 1.36
N SER A 135 10.75 -24.40 2.67
CA SER A 135 9.93 -25.30 3.49
C SER A 135 8.84 -24.56 4.28
N GLU A 136 8.81 -23.25 4.16
CA GLU A 136 7.85 -22.41 4.87
C GLU A 136 6.43 -22.65 4.37
N GLU A 137 5.51 -22.90 5.29
CA GLU A 137 4.08 -22.96 4.99
C GLU A 137 3.51 -21.54 4.90
N MET A 138 3.77 -20.89 3.77
CA MET A 138 3.33 -19.54 3.49
C MET A 138 3.00 -19.32 2.02
N THR A 139 2.23 -18.25 1.77
CA THR A 139 1.87 -17.83 0.42
C THR A 139 2.05 -16.31 0.28
N ILE A 140 2.70 -15.89 -0.80
CA ILE A 140 2.82 -14.49 -1.21
C ILE A 140 1.80 -14.23 -2.33
N THR A 141 0.94 -13.24 -2.14
CA THR A 141 -0.09 -12.88 -3.12
C THR A 141 -0.02 -11.41 -3.47
N ASN A 142 0.09 -11.06 -4.76
CA ASN A 142 -0.06 -9.68 -5.22
C ASN A 142 -1.55 -9.27 -5.17
N LYS A 143 -1.85 -8.16 -4.48
CA LYS A 143 -3.20 -7.65 -4.25
C LYS A 143 -3.58 -6.44 -5.11
N GLU A 144 -2.68 -5.92 -5.93
CA GLU A 144 -2.89 -4.70 -6.73
C GLU A 144 -4.11 -4.77 -7.65
N ALA A 145 -4.37 -5.93 -8.24
CA ALA A 145 -5.54 -6.11 -9.11
C ALA A 145 -6.86 -6.30 -8.36
N GLN A 146 -6.81 -6.61 -7.06
CA GLN A 146 -7.97 -6.94 -6.25
C GLN A 146 -8.47 -5.76 -5.41
N ASN A 147 -7.54 -4.92 -4.94
CA ASN A 147 -7.79 -3.85 -3.99
C ASN A 147 -7.30 -2.52 -4.54
N GLU A 148 -8.00 -1.45 -4.19
CA GLU A 148 -7.55 -0.08 -4.39
C GLU A 148 -6.99 0.47 -3.07
N MET A 149 -6.12 1.48 -3.17
CA MET A 149 -5.54 2.13 -2.02
C MET A 149 -5.80 3.64 -2.09
N ILE A 150 -6.32 4.15 -1.01
CA ILE A 150 -6.47 5.58 -0.78
C ILE A 150 -5.92 5.91 0.61
N GLU A 151 -5.32 7.07 0.73
CA GLU A 151 -4.95 7.66 2.01
C GLU A 151 -5.86 8.84 2.31
N ILE A 152 -6.13 9.08 3.58
CA ILE A 152 -6.90 10.24 4.05
C ILE A 152 -6.00 11.03 4.99
N TRP A 153 -5.77 12.29 4.63
CA TRP A 153 -4.86 13.18 5.33
C TRP A 153 -5.63 14.37 5.92
N GLY A 154 -5.21 14.83 7.09
CA GLY A 154 -5.71 16.05 7.70
C GLY A 154 -6.27 15.86 9.13
N PRO A 155 -6.50 16.97 9.86
CA PRO A 155 -6.89 16.93 11.27
C PRO A 155 -8.28 16.32 11.52
N LYS A 156 -9.15 16.23 10.50
CA LYS A 156 -10.50 15.66 10.64
C LYS A 156 -10.60 14.22 10.13
N THR A 157 -9.49 13.53 9.85
CA THR A 157 -9.46 12.16 9.30
C THR A 157 -10.27 11.18 10.15
N LYS A 158 -10.12 11.20 11.49
CA LYS A 158 -10.91 10.35 12.40
C LYS A 158 -12.42 10.53 12.20
N HIS A 159 -12.88 11.77 12.12
CA HIS A 159 -14.29 12.09 11.92
C HIS A 159 -14.80 11.57 10.57
N VAL A 160 -14.01 11.72 9.52
CA VAL A 160 -14.38 11.21 8.16
C VAL A 160 -14.48 9.69 8.18
N ILE A 161 -13.50 8.99 8.74
CA ILE A 161 -13.51 7.52 8.81
C ILE A 161 -14.68 7.03 9.66
N TYR A 162 -14.92 7.63 10.81
CA TYR A 162 -16.07 7.28 11.64
C TYR A 162 -17.40 7.48 10.89
N SER A 163 -17.58 8.64 10.27
CA SER A 163 -18.83 8.97 9.54
C SER A 163 -19.08 8.09 8.32
N ALA A 164 -18.02 7.68 7.62
CA ALA A 164 -18.14 6.90 6.39
C ALA A 164 -18.25 5.40 6.66
N PHE A 165 -17.57 4.88 7.67
CA PHE A 165 -17.40 3.44 7.88
C PHE A 165 -17.84 2.94 9.24
N ASN A 166 -18.21 3.83 10.16
CA ASN A 166 -18.50 3.54 11.58
C ASN A 166 -17.33 2.81 12.28
N ILE A 167 -16.09 3.21 11.94
CA ILE A 167 -14.85 2.68 12.50
C ILE A 167 -14.23 3.79 13.37
N ASP A 168 -13.92 3.48 14.62
CA ASP A 168 -13.13 4.33 15.52
C ASP A 168 -11.64 3.98 15.37
N ILE A 169 -10.77 5.02 15.19
CA ILE A 169 -9.32 4.91 15.00
C ILE A 169 -8.55 5.81 15.96
#